data_36cc97bb711560a1e177dad067f98d1a
#
_entry.id   36cc97bb711560a1e177dad067f98d1a
#
_cell.length_a   1.000
_cell.length_b   1.000
_cell.length_c   1.000
_cell.angle_alpha   90.00
_cell.angle_beta   90.00
_cell.angle_gamma   90.00
#
_symmetry.space_group_name_H-M   'P 1'
#
loop_
_entity.id
_entity.type
_entity.pdbx_description
1 polymer ?
#
loop_
_entity_poly.entity_id
_entity_poly.type
_entity_poly.pdbx_seq_one_letter_code
_entity_poly.pdbx_strand_id
1 'polypeptide(L)'
;MWGVATSAYQSEGGYNGAGQPQTNWAAAERRNDVVPVGLAADFWNRYLEDFDRAETMGLNAFRLGIEWSRVQPTYVDQLGPAPAFDETALDRYAEMLSECRRHGMEPVVTLHHFVHPAWLGADPWLEPGMAEHFCRYVEKAVLYLNRALIDRHGVEPIRYYITVNEPNMLVLNTYFGTQFPGRKHHPTGLRSVAAGCRQILQAHVKAYNLIHNLAEREGWGTPMVSFNNYCSDLYWSDKIWLDLISVRERGVKPSELRDYVYGKIHEFEKAFAEANIPLHKDIPYFFGDLIKRISNWTGYKTFHAEFFATLAEEIYQAERTSTFDFLGLDYYDPFAAHIFRLPVWWDHEFKNKSLRAWLMSNITSKWWDWRVLPAGLRFFCEYYSKDYGDRPVLLAENGMALRRGTDNRTTLRRDKMTRSEFLRLHVKEVTRIAQSKVPLLGYLHWSLFDNYEWGSFTPRFGLFSIDYQSGTDRLETDHHGERPAITYAQLIETAREQLSSQPGC
;
A
#
# COMPACT_ATOMS: atom_id res chain seq x y z
N MET A 1 -6.24 -15.95 5.71
CA MET A 1 -7.33 -15.01 5.35
C MET A 1 -7.41 -14.88 3.84
N TRP A 2 -8.64 -14.74 3.32
CA TRP A 2 -8.91 -14.41 1.92
C TRP A 2 -9.77 -13.17 1.89
N GLY A 3 -9.33 -12.12 1.22
CA GLY A 3 -10.02 -10.83 1.30
C GLY A 3 -9.73 -9.89 0.14
N VAL A 4 -10.12 -8.65 0.35
CA VAL A 4 -9.88 -7.52 -0.53
C VAL A 4 -9.25 -6.37 0.23
N ALA A 5 -8.57 -5.49 -0.50
CA ALA A 5 -8.00 -4.26 0.03
C ALA A 5 -8.66 -3.03 -0.60
N THR A 6 -8.81 -1.98 0.21
CA THR A 6 -9.22 -0.63 -0.20
C THR A 6 -8.36 0.40 0.53
N SER A 7 -8.40 1.65 0.09
CA SER A 7 -7.91 2.78 0.88
C SER A 7 -8.99 3.84 1.05
N ALA A 8 -8.95 4.57 2.16
CA ALA A 8 -9.98 5.53 2.51
C ALA A 8 -10.15 6.63 1.44
N TYR A 9 -9.08 7.37 1.15
CA TYR A 9 -9.13 8.48 0.19
C TYR A 9 -9.56 8.03 -1.22
N GLN A 10 -9.09 6.88 -1.69
CA GLN A 10 -9.40 6.37 -3.03
C GLN A 10 -10.84 5.86 -3.17
N SER A 11 -11.49 5.51 -2.06
CA SER A 11 -12.77 4.81 -2.07
C SER A 11 -13.93 5.61 -1.47
N GLU A 12 -13.69 6.37 -0.41
CA GLU A 12 -14.75 6.97 0.40
C GLU A 12 -15.46 8.13 -0.28
N GLY A 13 -14.70 9.02 -0.93
CA GLY A 13 -15.21 10.28 -1.46
C GLY A 13 -15.43 11.37 -0.39
N GLY A 14 -15.84 12.55 -0.85
CA GLY A 14 -16.16 13.67 0.04
C GLY A 14 -14.94 14.43 0.58
N TYR A 15 -13.90 14.57 -0.25
CA TYR A 15 -12.70 15.35 0.08
C TYR A 15 -12.50 16.51 -0.89
N ASN A 16 -11.80 17.54 -0.44
CA ASN A 16 -11.28 18.69 -1.20
C ASN A 16 -12.33 19.65 -1.78
N GLY A 17 -13.62 19.32 -1.70
CA GLY A 17 -14.72 20.21 -2.11
C GLY A 17 -15.02 21.30 -1.07
N ALA A 18 -15.97 22.15 -1.39
CA ALA A 18 -16.44 23.18 -0.46
C ALA A 18 -17.07 22.57 0.80
N GLY A 19 -16.58 22.94 1.98
CA GLY A 19 -17.05 22.38 3.25
C GLY A 19 -16.64 20.93 3.52
N GLN A 20 -15.73 20.38 2.72
CA GLN A 20 -15.17 19.05 2.90
C GLN A 20 -13.75 19.10 3.49
N PRO A 21 -13.29 18.04 4.17
CA PRO A 21 -11.92 17.93 4.63
C PRO A 21 -10.91 18.12 3.49
N GLN A 22 -9.94 19.01 3.72
CA GLN A 22 -8.88 19.31 2.76
C GLN A 22 -7.66 18.43 3.01
N THR A 23 -7.14 17.82 1.96
CA THR A 23 -5.99 16.93 1.98
C THR A 23 -4.78 17.56 1.27
N ASN A 24 -3.62 16.89 1.33
CA ASN A 24 -2.45 17.26 0.51
C ASN A 24 -2.73 17.26 -1.00
N TRP A 25 -3.81 16.63 -1.48
CA TRP A 25 -4.22 16.62 -2.90
C TRP A 25 -5.03 17.85 -3.31
N ALA A 26 -5.62 18.58 -2.36
CA ALA A 26 -6.51 19.71 -2.63
C ALA A 26 -5.91 20.78 -3.55
N ALA A 27 -4.64 21.15 -3.33
CA ALA A 27 -3.95 22.12 -4.16
C ALA A 27 -3.73 21.63 -5.60
N ALA A 28 -3.46 20.35 -5.79
CA ALA A 28 -3.27 19.74 -7.13
C ALA A 28 -4.61 19.66 -7.90
N GLU A 29 -5.70 19.34 -7.21
CA GLU A 29 -7.05 19.36 -7.78
C GLU A 29 -7.45 20.76 -8.25
N ARG A 30 -7.23 21.80 -7.41
CA ARG A 30 -7.54 23.18 -7.78
C ARG A 30 -6.72 23.71 -8.95
N ARG A 31 -5.50 23.21 -9.13
CA ARG A 31 -4.66 23.55 -10.30
C ARG A 31 -4.99 22.74 -11.55
N ASN A 32 -5.92 21.79 -11.46
CA ASN A 32 -6.20 20.79 -12.50
C ASN A 32 -4.97 19.96 -12.91
N ASP A 33 -4.04 19.75 -11.98
CA ASP A 33 -2.91 18.84 -12.20
C ASP A 33 -3.37 17.37 -12.15
N VAL A 34 -4.46 17.11 -11.43
CA VAL A 34 -5.12 15.81 -11.27
C VAL A 34 -6.64 15.96 -11.41
N VAL A 35 -7.31 14.85 -11.67
CA VAL A 35 -8.79 14.81 -11.64
C VAL A 35 -9.25 14.91 -10.19
N PRO A 36 -10.27 15.71 -9.84
CA PRO A 36 -10.83 15.73 -8.49
C PRO A 36 -11.33 14.36 -8.05
N VAL A 37 -11.08 14.01 -6.78
CA VAL A 37 -11.52 12.72 -6.22
C VAL A 37 -13.04 12.61 -6.15
N GLY A 38 -13.74 13.70 -5.88
CA GLY A 38 -15.20 13.77 -5.85
C GLY A 38 -15.84 12.76 -4.89
N LEU A 39 -16.77 11.97 -5.41
CA LEU A 39 -17.40 10.87 -4.66
C LEU A 39 -16.53 9.61 -4.61
N ALA A 40 -15.44 9.53 -5.40
CA ALA A 40 -14.69 8.29 -5.55
C ALA A 40 -15.62 7.09 -5.81
N ALA A 41 -15.55 6.04 -5.00
CA ALA A 41 -16.50 4.94 -5.06
C ALA A 41 -17.68 5.09 -4.07
N ASP A 42 -17.78 6.21 -3.38
CA ASP A 42 -18.81 6.48 -2.36
C ASP A 42 -18.87 5.43 -1.25
N PHE A 43 -17.73 4.84 -0.91
CA PHE A 43 -17.64 3.78 0.12
C PHE A 43 -18.08 4.30 1.50
N TRP A 44 -17.86 5.59 1.80
CA TRP A 44 -18.32 6.22 3.04
C TRP A 44 -19.82 6.03 3.31
N ASN A 45 -20.63 6.03 2.27
CA ASN A 45 -22.09 5.86 2.37
C ASN A 45 -22.54 4.44 2.04
N ARG A 46 -21.79 3.69 1.24
CA ARG A 46 -22.20 2.40 0.65
C ARG A 46 -21.47 1.19 1.23
N TYR A 47 -20.71 1.35 2.32
CA TYR A 47 -19.89 0.27 2.89
C TYR A 47 -20.69 -0.99 3.26
N LEU A 48 -21.94 -0.86 3.69
CA LEU A 48 -22.81 -2.02 3.99
C LEU A 48 -23.04 -2.88 2.76
N GLU A 49 -23.42 -2.27 1.64
CA GLU A 49 -23.60 -2.98 0.37
C GLU A 49 -22.30 -3.67 -0.09
N ASP A 50 -21.17 -3.04 0.18
CA ASP A 50 -19.87 -3.61 -0.21
C ASP A 50 -19.43 -4.74 0.73
N PHE A 51 -19.79 -4.70 2.01
CA PHE A 51 -19.60 -5.82 2.93
C PHE A 51 -20.52 -7.00 2.60
N ASP A 52 -21.79 -6.76 2.24
CA ASP A 52 -22.69 -7.79 1.74
C ASP A 52 -22.12 -8.51 0.51
N ARG A 53 -21.54 -7.75 -0.44
CA ARG A 53 -20.85 -8.33 -1.62
C ARG A 53 -19.65 -9.17 -1.22
N ALA A 54 -18.82 -8.67 -0.31
CA ALA A 54 -17.62 -9.36 0.16
C ALA A 54 -17.98 -10.67 0.90
N GLU A 55 -19.00 -10.64 1.75
CA GLU A 55 -19.55 -11.83 2.44
C GLU A 55 -20.09 -12.84 1.44
N THR A 56 -20.88 -12.40 0.46
CA THR A 56 -21.43 -13.26 -0.61
C THR A 56 -20.32 -13.94 -1.42
N MET A 57 -19.17 -13.30 -1.57
CA MET A 57 -17.99 -13.89 -2.20
C MET A 57 -17.23 -14.87 -1.28
N GLY A 58 -17.67 -15.05 -0.04
CA GLY A 58 -17.00 -15.88 0.96
C GLY A 58 -15.70 -15.28 1.49
N LEU A 59 -15.51 -13.98 1.42
CA LEU A 59 -14.33 -13.33 2.00
C LEU A 59 -14.40 -13.36 3.53
N ASN A 60 -13.24 -13.46 4.17
CA ASN A 60 -13.12 -13.45 5.63
C ASN A 60 -12.09 -12.42 6.13
N ALA A 61 -11.69 -11.49 5.28
CA ALA A 61 -10.89 -10.32 5.65
C ALA A 61 -11.21 -9.13 4.74
N PHE A 62 -11.14 -7.93 5.29
CA PHE A 62 -11.32 -6.70 4.56
C PHE A 62 -10.30 -5.66 5.04
N ARG A 63 -9.45 -5.17 4.13
CA ARG A 63 -8.52 -4.09 4.44
C ARG A 63 -9.14 -2.75 4.08
N LEU A 64 -9.22 -1.86 5.07
CA LEU A 64 -9.72 -0.49 4.92
C LEU A 64 -8.80 0.51 5.61
N GLY A 65 -8.85 1.76 5.18
CA GLY A 65 -8.08 2.85 5.78
C GLY A 65 -8.91 3.64 6.80
N ILE A 66 -8.22 4.27 7.75
CA ILE A 66 -8.75 5.36 8.56
C ILE A 66 -8.12 6.64 8.01
N GLU A 67 -8.92 7.50 7.39
CA GLU A 67 -8.39 8.69 6.74
C GLU A 67 -8.10 9.79 7.77
N TRP A 68 -6.82 10.10 7.95
CA TRP A 68 -6.38 11.13 8.89
C TRP A 68 -7.01 12.49 8.61
N SER A 69 -7.17 12.84 7.33
CA SER A 69 -7.79 14.11 6.92
C SER A 69 -9.26 14.22 7.33
N ARG A 70 -9.94 13.10 7.54
CA ARG A 70 -11.32 13.04 8.03
C ARG A 70 -11.38 13.05 9.55
N VAL A 71 -10.46 12.33 10.20
CA VAL A 71 -10.38 12.22 11.67
C VAL A 71 -9.86 13.51 12.33
N GLN A 72 -8.99 14.26 11.65
CA GLN A 72 -8.47 15.55 12.13
C GLN A 72 -8.55 16.60 11.03
N PRO A 73 -9.77 17.04 10.69
CA PRO A 73 -10.04 17.79 9.49
C PRO A 73 -9.58 19.24 9.56
N THR A 74 -9.17 19.75 8.40
CA THR A 74 -9.15 21.19 8.12
C THR A 74 -10.02 21.46 6.89
N TYR A 75 -10.66 22.61 6.86
CA TYR A 75 -11.52 23.02 5.75
C TYR A 75 -10.87 24.08 4.88
N VAL A 76 -9.62 24.39 5.16
CA VAL A 76 -8.77 25.29 4.37
C VAL A 76 -7.51 24.56 3.94
N ASP A 77 -7.11 24.77 2.67
CA ASP A 77 -5.90 24.16 2.14
C ASP A 77 -4.70 25.06 2.40
N GLN A 78 -4.25 25.07 3.65
CA GLN A 78 -3.05 25.77 4.07
C GLN A 78 -2.48 25.18 5.36
N LEU A 79 -1.17 25.34 5.53
CA LEU A 79 -0.48 25.02 6.77
C LEU A 79 -1.12 25.78 7.95
N GLY A 80 -1.35 25.11 9.06
CA GLY A 80 -1.97 25.69 10.24
C GLY A 80 -1.71 24.89 11.51
N PRO A 81 -2.26 25.34 12.64
CA PRO A 81 -2.21 24.58 13.88
C PRO A 81 -3.02 23.30 13.74
N ALA A 82 -2.63 22.26 14.50
CA ALA A 82 -3.36 21.01 14.56
C ALA A 82 -4.81 21.22 15.04
N PRO A 83 -5.84 20.88 14.23
CA PRO A 83 -7.24 21.00 14.64
C PRO A 83 -7.60 19.96 15.71
N ALA A 84 -8.80 20.14 16.30
CA ALA A 84 -9.41 19.10 17.12
C ALA A 84 -9.75 17.86 16.27
N PHE A 85 -9.78 16.68 16.93
CA PHE A 85 -10.23 15.46 16.30
C PHE A 85 -11.77 15.47 16.15
N ASP A 86 -12.24 14.94 15.04
CA ASP A 86 -13.66 14.73 14.76
C ASP A 86 -14.10 13.34 15.26
N GLU A 87 -14.76 13.34 16.42
CA GLU A 87 -15.27 12.09 17.00
C GLU A 87 -16.45 11.50 16.20
N THR A 88 -17.20 12.31 15.45
CA THR A 88 -18.26 11.82 14.56
C THR A 88 -17.67 10.97 13.43
N ALA A 89 -16.52 11.41 12.88
CA ALA A 89 -15.82 10.60 11.89
C ALA A 89 -15.28 9.30 12.50
N LEU A 90 -14.77 9.35 13.73
CA LEU A 90 -14.31 8.14 14.43
C LEU A 90 -15.47 7.20 14.77
N ASP A 91 -16.64 7.71 15.14
CA ASP A 91 -17.85 6.91 15.33
C ASP A 91 -18.25 6.15 14.07
N ARG A 92 -18.22 6.83 12.92
CA ARG A 92 -18.50 6.21 11.63
C ARG A 92 -17.51 5.11 11.28
N TYR A 93 -16.21 5.32 11.53
CA TYR A 93 -15.21 4.25 11.34
C TYR A 93 -15.41 3.08 12.31
N ALA A 94 -15.80 3.34 13.55
CA ALA A 94 -16.12 2.26 14.51
C ALA A 94 -17.34 1.44 14.04
N GLU A 95 -18.35 2.11 13.49
CA GLU A 95 -19.51 1.44 12.87
C GLU A 95 -19.06 0.57 11.69
N MET A 96 -18.27 1.11 10.73
CA MET A 96 -17.76 0.34 9.60
C MET A 96 -16.96 -0.90 10.05
N LEU A 97 -16.08 -0.75 11.03
CA LEU A 97 -15.28 -1.85 11.56
C LEU A 97 -16.15 -2.91 12.24
N SER A 98 -17.17 -2.48 12.99
CA SER A 98 -18.11 -3.42 13.64
C SER A 98 -18.95 -4.17 12.61
N GLU A 99 -19.41 -3.51 11.56
CA GLU A 99 -20.15 -4.15 10.48
C GLU A 99 -19.27 -5.12 9.67
N CYS A 100 -18.01 -4.75 9.40
CA CYS A 100 -17.06 -5.68 8.80
C CYS A 100 -16.97 -7.00 9.57
N ARG A 101 -16.89 -6.93 10.92
CA ARG A 101 -16.88 -8.12 11.77
C ARG A 101 -18.21 -8.88 11.76
N ARG A 102 -19.34 -8.18 11.75
CA ARG A 102 -20.69 -8.83 11.69
C ARG A 102 -20.90 -9.60 10.39
N HIS A 103 -20.25 -9.18 9.30
CA HIS A 103 -20.19 -9.92 8.04
C HIS A 103 -19.09 -11.02 8.01
N GLY A 104 -18.59 -11.43 9.18
CA GLY A 104 -17.62 -12.53 9.30
C GLY A 104 -16.22 -12.21 8.79
N MET A 105 -15.89 -10.94 8.60
CA MET A 105 -14.58 -10.53 8.09
C MET A 105 -13.68 -9.92 9.17
N GLU A 106 -12.41 -10.29 9.17
CA GLU A 106 -11.38 -9.66 9.99
C GLU A 106 -10.95 -8.33 9.36
N PRO A 107 -11.10 -7.19 10.07
CA PRO A 107 -10.62 -5.91 9.56
C PRO A 107 -9.10 -5.82 9.65
N VAL A 108 -8.44 -5.44 8.54
CA VAL A 108 -7.04 -5.03 8.49
C VAL A 108 -7.00 -3.52 8.32
N VAL A 109 -6.55 -2.81 9.34
CA VAL A 109 -6.65 -1.35 9.40
C VAL A 109 -5.38 -0.67 8.95
N THR A 110 -5.47 0.16 7.90
CA THR A 110 -4.37 1.02 7.45
C THR A 110 -4.53 2.42 8.04
N LEU A 111 -3.49 2.92 8.75
CA LEU A 111 -3.53 4.21 9.43
C LEU A 111 -3.06 5.37 8.56
N HIS A 112 -2.21 5.13 7.56
CA HIS A 112 -1.80 6.14 6.59
C HIS A 112 -1.64 5.51 5.20
N HIS A 113 -2.33 6.07 4.19
CA HIS A 113 -2.27 5.60 2.82
C HIS A 113 -2.06 6.76 1.86
N PHE A 114 -0.84 7.36 1.89
CA PHE A 114 -0.35 8.45 1.04
C PHE A 114 -1.02 9.82 1.26
N VAL A 115 -2.07 9.88 2.06
CA VAL A 115 -2.88 11.09 2.25
C VAL A 115 -2.77 11.58 3.68
N HIS A 116 -2.69 12.90 3.83
CA HIS A 116 -2.64 13.58 5.12
C HIS A 116 -3.43 14.89 5.05
N PRO A 117 -3.88 15.41 6.21
CA PRO A 117 -4.64 16.65 6.23
C PRO A 117 -3.80 17.87 5.80
N ALA A 118 -4.42 18.79 5.07
CA ALA A 118 -3.73 19.95 4.49
C ALA A 118 -3.09 20.89 5.54
N TRP A 119 -3.55 20.87 6.81
CA TRP A 119 -2.94 21.67 7.86
C TRP A 119 -1.48 21.28 8.18
N LEU A 120 -1.06 20.06 7.84
CA LEU A 120 0.34 19.63 7.94
C LEU A 120 1.24 20.23 6.86
N GLY A 121 0.66 20.87 5.85
CA GLY A 121 1.39 21.39 4.70
C GLY A 121 1.62 20.33 3.60
N ALA A 122 2.42 20.69 2.60
CA ALA A 122 2.58 19.88 1.40
C ALA A 122 3.65 18.77 1.52
N ASP A 123 4.66 18.98 2.37
CA ASP A 123 5.81 18.05 2.51
C ASP A 123 6.10 17.73 3.99
N PRO A 124 5.12 17.26 4.79
CA PRO A 124 5.30 17.13 6.22
C PRO A 124 6.34 16.05 6.58
N TRP A 125 6.55 15.05 5.74
CA TRP A 125 7.57 14.01 5.95
C TRP A 125 9.01 14.52 5.82
N LEU A 126 9.22 15.79 5.44
CA LEU A 126 10.52 16.45 5.49
C LEU A 126 10.68 17.36 6.72
N GLU A 127 9.60 17.60 7.47
CA GLU A 127 9.59 18.53 8.60
C GLU A 127 9.84 17.79 9.92
N PRO A 128 10.65 18.35 10.81
CA PRO A 128 10.79 17.83 12.17
C PRO A 128 9.43 17.80 12.90
N GLY A 129 9.20 16.76 13.69
CA GLY A 129 7.95 16.62 14.47
C GLY A 129 6.79 15.94 13.72
N MET A 130 6.97 15.55 12.46
CA MET A 130 5.92 14.82 11.72
C MET A 130 5.59 13.48 12.38
N ALA A 131 6.61 12.76 12.86
CA ALA A 131 6.41 11.50 13.56
C ALA A 131 5.56 11.67 14.83
N GLU A 132 5.70 12.77 15.55
CA GLU A 132 4.90 13.11 16.75
C GLU A 132 3.45 13.46 16.38
N HIS A 133 3.23 14.17 15.27
CA HIS A 133 1.87 14.41 14.76
C HIS A 133 1.18 13.12 14.37
N PHE A 134 1.89 12.24 13.67
CA PHE A 134 1.37 10.93 13.28
C PHE A 134 1.03 10.08 14.52
N CYS A 135 1.92 10.02 15.50
CA CYS A 135 1.67 9.24 16.73
C CYS A 135 0.48 9.76 17.54
N ARG A 136 0.26 11.07 17.61
CA ARG A 136 -0.94 11.64 18.27
C ARG A 136 -2.23 11.24 17.55
N TYR A 137 -2.20 11.24 16.23
CA TYR A 137 -3.33 10.73 15.43
C TYR A 137 -3.54 9.23 15.68
N VAL A 138 -2.49 8.42 15.62
CA VAL A 138 -2.55 6.97 15.88
C VAL A 138 -3.10 6.68 17.27
N GLU A 139 -2.61 7.37 18.30
CA GLU A 139 -3.12 7.20 19.67
C GLU A 139 -4.61 7.48 19.76
N LYS A 140 -5.06 8.64 19.24
CA LYS A 140 -6.49 8.99 19.25
C LYS A 140 -7.33 7.98 18.50
N ALA A 141 -6.93 7.61 17.29
CA ALA A 141 -7.68 6.68 16.45
C ALA A 141 -7.74 5.28 17.08
N VAL A 142 -6.60 4.71 17.46
CA VAL A 142 -6.53 3.34 18.00
C VAL A 142 -7.30 3.23 19.33
N LEU A 143 -7.10 4.20 20.24
CA LEU A 143 -7.77 4.19 21.53
C LEU A 143 -9.29 4.35 21.37
N TYR A 144 -9.71 5.32 20.59
CA TYR A 144 -11.13 5.59 20.38
C TYR A 144 -11.86 4.43 19.72
N LEU A 145 -11.30 3.94 18.60
CA LEU A 145 -11.94 2.88 17.82
C LEU A 145 -12.07 1.58 18.60
N ASN A 146 -11.00 1.13 19.28
CA ASN A 146 -11.06 -0.12 20.04
C ASN A 146 -12.03 -0.04 21.24
N ARG A 147 -12.04 1.09 21.97
CA ARG A 147 -13.03 1.29 23.02
C ARG A 147 -14.46 1.30 22.46
N ALA A 148 -14.69 1.99 21.33
CA ALA A 148 -15.99 2.00 20.69
C ALA A 148 -16.42 0.59 20.24
N LEU A 149 -15.53 -0.20 19.64
CA LEU A 149 -15.80 -1.56 19.23
C LEU A 149 -16.21 -2.45 20.41
N ILE A 150 -15.50 -2.37 21.52
CA ILE A 150 -15.77 -3.17 22.73
C ILE A 150 -17.00 -2.66 23.44
N ASP A 151 -17.00 -1.38 23.83
CA ASP A 151 -17.99 -0.83 24.78
C ASP A 151 -19.34 -0.56 24.15
N ARG A 152 -19.37 -0.16 22.87
CA ARG A 152 -20.61 0.25 22.18
C ARG A 152 -21.11 -0.77 21.17
N HIS A 153 -20.22 -1.47 20.50
CA HIS A 153 -20.60 -2.43 19.45
C HIS A 153 -20.52 -3.89 19.89
N GLY A 154 -19.86 -4.18 21.03
CA GLY A 154 -19.75 -5.54 21.58
C GLY A 154 -18.97 -6.51 20.70
N VAL A 155 -17.99 -6.01 19.95
CA VAL A 155 -17.11 -6.81 19.08
C VAL A 155 -15.65 -6.70 19.51
N GLU A 156 -14.83 -7.63 19.03
CA GLU A 156 -13.40 -7.68 19.35
C GLU A 156 -12.64 -6.45 18.89
N PRO A 157 -11.57 -6.03 19.57
CA PRO A 157 -10.72 -4.94 19.14
C PRO A 157 -10.01 -5.27 17.83
N ILE A 158 -9.46 -4.25 17.18
CA ILE A 158 -8.69 -4.39 15.94
C ILE A 158 -7.42 -5.19 16.24
N ARG A 159 -7.18 -6.24 15.47
CA ARG A 159 -6.01 -7.10 15.61
C ARG A 159 -4.90 -6.74 14.64
N TYR A 160 -5.20 -6.37 13.40
CA TYR A 160 -4.20 -6.15 12.36
C TYR A 160 -4.11 -4.68 11.97
N TYR A 161 -2.89 -4.11 12.09
CA TYR A 161 -2.61 -2.73 11.77
C TYR A 161 -1.49 -2.63 10.73
N ILE A 162 -1.72 -1.81 9.71
CA ILE A 162 -0.72 -1.30 8.79
C ILE A 162 -0.52 0.17 9.12
N THR A 163 0.64 0.53 9.64
CA THR A 163 0.93 1.91 10.08
C THR A 163 0.98 2.87 8.91
N VAL A 164 1.77 2.51 7.89
CA VAL A 164 1.95 3.28 6.65
C VAL A 164 1.91 2.32 5.46
N ASN A 165 1.04 2.61 4.49
CA ASN A 165 1.02 1.91 3.21
C ASN A 165 2.22 2.31 2.38
N GLU A 166 2.91 1.32 1.81
CA GLU A 166 4.00 1.49 0.85
C GLU A 166 4.90 2.71 1.13
N PRO A 167 5.57 2.78 2.29
CA PRO A 167 6.41 3.91 2.63
C PRO A 167 7.49 4.18 1.58
N ASN A 168 7.95 3.13 0.90
CA ASN A 168 8.88 3.19 -0.22
C ASN A 168 8.28 3.95 -1.41
N MET A 169 7.03 3.66 -1.81
CA MET A 169 6.38 4.38 -2.89
C MET A 169 5.97 5.80 -2.50
N LEU A 170 5.54 6.02 -1.26
CA LEU A 170 5.26 7.35 -0.73
C LEU A 170 6.47 8.28 -0.92
N VAL A 171 7.65 7.86 -0.48
CA VAL A 171 8.86 8.66 -0.57
C VAL A 171 9.33 8.84 -2.02
N LEU A 172 9.34 7.75 -2.80
CA LEU A 172 9.82 7.81 -4.19
C LEU A 172 8.89 8.64 -5.07
N ASN A 173 7.58 8.48 -4.94
CA ASN A 173 6.61 9.22 -5.76
C ASN A 173 6.49 10.68 -5.35
N THR A 174 6.71 11.01 -4.08
CA THR A 174 6.68 12.42 -3.62
C THR A 174 8.00 13.14 -3.90
N TYR A 175 9.14 12.55 -3.53
CA TYR A 175 10.42 13.26 -3.47
C TYR A 175 11.41 12.94 -4.59
N PHE A 176 11.17 11.89 -5.38
CA PHE A 176 11.97 11.57 -6.55
C PHE A 176 11.18 11.69 -7.85
N GLY A 177 10.06 10.96 -7.96
CA GLY A 177 9.23 10.89 -9.17
C GLY A 177 8.26 12.05 -9.35
N THR A 178 7.93 12.79 -8.28
CA THR A 178 6.97 13.93 -8.28
C THR A 178 5.57 13.59 -8.79
N GLN A 179 5.14 12.35 -8.62
CA GLN A 179 3.78 11.91 -8.99
C GLN A 179 2.74 12.32 -7.96
N PHE A 180 3.10 12.22 -6.67
CA PHE A 180 2.24 12.66 -5.59
C PHE A 180 2.38 14.16 -5.39
N PRO A 181 1.31 14.85 -4.98
CA PRO A 181 1.34 16.28 -4.82
C PRO A 181 2.25 16.70 -3.67
N GLY A 182 3.05 17.71 -3.95
CA GLY A 182 3.90 18.42 -3.02
C GLY A 182 3.83 19.92 -3.30
N ARG A 183 4.69 20.73 -2.70
CA ARG A 183 4.81 22.15 -3.06
C ARG A 183 5.17 22.28 -4.53
N LYS A 184 4.69 23.31 -5.22
CA LYS A 184 5.01 23.54 -6.64
C LYS A 184 6.51 23.49 -6.95
N HIS A 185 7.35 23.83 -5.98
CA HIS A 185 8.80 23.77 -6.01
C HIS A 185 9.34 23.06 -4.77
N HIS A 186 8.74 21.92 -4.42
CA HIS A 186 9.20 21.16 -3.26
C HIS A 186 10.61 20.59 -3.50
N PRO A 187 11.38 20.40 -2.44
CA PRO A 187 12.69 19.80 -2.56
C PRO A 187 12.56 18.37 -3.07
N THR A 188 13.19 18.10 -4.21
CA THR A 188 13.26 16.77 -4.81
C THR A 188 14.70 16.30 -4.86
N GLY A 189 14.90 14.99 -4.83
CA GLY A 189 16.19 14.35 -4.97
C GLY A 189 16.58 13.47 -3.78
N LEU A 190 17.80 12.95 -3.84
CA LEU A 190 18.25 11.89 -2.93
C LEU A 190 18.25 12.31 -1.45
N ARG A 191 18.53 13.58 -1.15
CA ARG A 191 18.50 14.09 0.25
C ARG A 191 17.07 14.08 0.81
N SER A 192 16.08 14.50 0.02
CA SER A 192 14.68 14.51 0.42
C SER A 192 14.15 13.09 0.56
N VAL A 193 14.57 12.17 -0.31
CA VAL A 193 14.29 10.73 -0.18
C VAL A 193 14.81 10.18 1.16
N ALA A 194 16.07 10.46 1.49
CA ALA A 194 16.68 10.03 2.75
C ALA A 194 15.95 10.62 3.98
N ALA A 195 15.64 11.91 3.94
CA ALA A 195 14.92 12.59 5.03
C ALA A 195 13.50 12.02 5.22
N GLY A 196 12.74 11.84 4.14
CA GLY A 196 11.41 11.23 4.19
C GLY A 196 11.45 9.78 4.68
N CYS A 197 12.40 8.98 4.20
CA CYS A 197 12.61 7.62 4.66
C CYS A 197 12.84 7.58 6.18
N ARG A 198 13.73 8.41 6.71
CA ARG A 198 14.01 8.49 8.14
C ARG A 198 12.77 8.85 8.96
N GLN A 199 12.05 9.90 8.57
CA GLN A 199 10.84 10.35 9.31
C GLN A 199 9.73 9.29 9.33
N ILE A 200 9.52 8.58 8.21
CA ILE A 200 8.52 7.54 8.13
C ILE A 200 8.92 6.31 8.95
N LEU A 201 10.19 5.90 8.91
CA LEU A 201 10.69 4.80 9.74
C LEU A 201 10.56 5.14 11.23
N GLN A 202 10.89 6.37 11.63
CA GLN A 202 10.70 6.85 13.01
C GLN A 202 9.21 6.83 13.40
N ALA A 203 8.34 7.32 12.54
CA ALA A 203 6.89 7.32 12.77
C ALA A 203 6.35 5.89 12.94
N HIS A 204 6.78 4.96 12.08
CA HIS A 204 6.41 3.56 12.17
C HIS A 204 6.86 2.93 13.50
N VAL A 205 8.14 3.07 13.86
CA VAL A 205 8.70 2.49 15.09
C VAL A 205 7.98 3.03 16.33
N LYS A 206 7.71 4.33 16.39
CA LYS A 206 6.94 4.96 17.48
C LYS A 206 5.50 4.45 17.52
N ALA A 207 4.82 4.38 16.37
CA ALA A 207 3.45 3.88 16.27
C ALA A 207 3.34 2.40 16.64
N TYR A 208 4.31 1.58 16.25
CA TYR A 208 4.38 0.17 16.64
C TYR A 208 4.40 0.02 18.16
N ASN A 209 5.34 0.69 18.85
CA ASN A 209 5.43 0.66 20.31
C ASN A 209 4.15 1.19 20.96
N LEU A 210 3.61 2.29 20.45
CA LEU A 210 2.40 2.91 20.96
C LEU A 210 1.18 1.97 20.88
N ILE A 211 0.95 1.31 19.73
CA ILE A 211 -0.18 0.39 19.55
C ILE A 211 -0.07 -0.80 20.50
N HIS A 212 1.11 -1.39 20.63
CA HIS A 212 1.34 -2.49 21.59
C HIS A 212 1.15 -2.05 23.03
N ASN A 213 1.65 -0.87 23.43
CA ASN A 213 1.50 -0.34 24.78
C ASN A 213 0.02 -0.01 25.10
N LEU A 214 -0.72 0.52 24.13
CA LEU A 214 -2.16 0.73 24.27
C LEU A 214 -2.89 -0.61 24.49
N ALA A 215 -2.59 -1.62 23.68
CA ALA A 215 -3.22 -2.93 23.79
C ALA A 215 -2.92 -3.61 25.14
N GLU A 216 -1.68 -3.54 25.62
CA GLU A 216 -1.29 -4.06 26.94
C GLU A 216 -1.99 -3.30 28.07
N ARG A 217 -2.01 -1.97 28.02
CA ARG A 217 -2.64 -1.12 29.04
C ARG A 217 -4.15 -1.35 29.15
N GLU A 218 -4.81 -1.51 28.02
CA GLU A 218 -6.27 -1.65 27.94
C GLU A 218 -6.72 -3.13 27.97
N GLY A 219 -5.80 -4.10 27.92
CA GLY A 219 -6.12 -5.53 27.96
C GLY A 219 -6.76 -6.09 26.70
N TRP A 220 -6.43 -5.54 25.50
CA TRP A 220 -7.05 -5.93 24.23
C TRP A 220 -6.45 -7.18 23.58
N GLY A 221 -5.49 -7.82 24.20
CA GLY A 221 -4.70 -8.90 23.58
C GLY A 221 -3.56 -8.35 22.72
N THR A 222 -2.84 -9.24 22.05
CA THR A 222 -1.64 -8.86 21.29
C THR A 222 -2.04 -8.48 19.86
N PRO A 223 -1.87 -7.21 19.44
CA PRO A 223 -2.09 -6.80 18.07
C PRO A 223 -0.96 -7.32 17.17
N MET A 224 -1.22 -7.35 15.88
CA MET A 224 -0.25 -7.60 14.81
C MET A 224 -0.05 -6.30 14.04
N VAL A 225 1.14 -5.70 14.15
CA VAL A 225 1.44 -4.37 13.63
C VAL A 225 2.60 -4.44 12.65
N SER A 226 2.45 -3.85 11.47
CA SER A 226 3.51 -3.72 10.47
C SER A 226 3.27 -2.50 9.57
N PHE A 227 4.10 -2.32 8.57
CA PHE A 227 3.79 -1.62 7.33
C PHE A 227 3.78 -2.63 6.18
N ASN A 228 3.33 -2.23 5.01
CA ASN A 228 3.44 -3.02 3.79
C ASN A 228 4.28 -2.29 2.76
N ASN A 229 5.12 -3.01 2.03
CA ASN A 229 5.97 -2.44 0.99
C ASN A 229 5.51 -2.90 -0.39
N TYR A 230 5.61 -2.00 -1.36
CA TYR A 230 5.62 -2.38 -2.77
C TYR A 230 6.88 -3.19 -3.03
N CYS A 231 6.73 -4.46 -3.42
CA CYS A 231 7.83 -5.36 -3.73
C CYS A 231 8.67 -4.83 -4.89
N SER A 232 9.99 -4.94 -4.79
CA SER A 232 10.91 -4.52 -5.85
C SER A 232 12.12 -5.45 -5.95
N ASP A 233 12.58 -5.69 -7.19
CA ASP A 233 13.85 -6.37 -7.46
C ASP A 233 15.08 -5.48 -7.20
N LEU A 234 14.86 -4.23 -6.80
CA LEU A 234 15.89 -3.29 -6.37
C LEU A 234 15.92 -3.19 -4.84
N TYR A 235 16.98 -3.69 -4.22
CA TYR A 235 17.16 -3.70 -2.77
C TYR A 235 16.86 -2.33 -2.11
N TRP A 236 17.39 -1.25 -2.67
CA TRP A 236 17.27 0.11 -2.12
C TRP A 236 15.85 0.70 -2.18
N SER A 237 14.99 0.15 -3.02
CA SER A 237 13.60 0.62 -3.12
C SER A 237 12.63 -0.14 -2.24
N ASP A 238 12.97 -1.35 -1.75
CA ASP A 238 12.07 -2.21 -0.99
C ASP A 238 12.75 -2.79 0.26
N LYS A 239 13.59 -3.81 0.09
CA LYS A 239 14.10 -4.63 1.20
C LYS A 239 14.86 -3.85 2.27
N ILE A 240 15.51 -2.76 1.92
CA ILE A 240 16.22 -1.89 2.87
C ILE A 240 15.30 -1.42 4.02
N TRP A 241 14.03 -1.14 3.75
CA TRP A 241 13.07 -0.69 4.76
C TRP A 241 12.91 -1.71 5.88
N LEU A 242 12.75 -2.97 5.51
CA LEU A 242 12.63 -4.09 6.45
C LEU A 242 13.95 -4.39 7.16
N ASP A 243 15.07 -4.35 6.44
CA ASP A 243 16.39 -4.60 7.03
C ASP A 243 16.75 -3.54 8.07
N LEU A 244 16.40 -2.27 7.83
CA LEU A 244 16.66 -1.19 8.79
C LEU A 244 15.88 -1.34 10.10
N ILE A 245 14.61 -1.72 10.05
CA ILE A 245 13.80 -1.87 11.27
C ILE A 245 14.10 -3.17 12.01
N SER A 246 14.76 -4.15 11.39
CA SER A 246 15.11 -5.44 12.00
C SER A 246 16.49 -5.48 12.66
N VAL A 247 17.29 -4.42 12.58
CA VAL A 247 18.71 -4.43 13.00
C VAL A 247 18.90 -4.78 14.46
N ARG A 248 18.05 -4.28 15.38
CA ARG A 248 18.14 -4.61 16.80
C ARG A 248 17.79 -6.07 17.07
N GLU A 249 16.75 -6.57 16.44
CA GLU A 249 16.31 -7.97 16.56
C GLU A 249 17.41 -8.93 16.06
N ARG A 250 18.17 -8.50 15.05
CA ARG A 250 19.31 -9.25 14.49
C ARG A 250 20.63 -9.06 15.27
N GLY A 251 20.62 -8.23 16.31
CA GLY A 251 21.80 -7.97 17.14
C GLY A 251 22.90 -7.18 16.42
N VAL A 252 22.56 -6.45 15.35
CA VAL A 252 23.50 -5.56 14.65
C VAL A 252 23.81 -4.37 15.54
N LYS A 253 25.09 -4.02 15.69
CA LYS A 253 25.51 -2.84 16.46
C LYS A 253 25.36 -1.56 15.63
N PRO A 254 25.11 -0.39 16.27
CA PRO A 254 25.00 0.87 15.54
C PRO A 254 26.20 1.16 14.63
N SER A 255 27.40 0.83 15.07
CA SER A 255 28.65 1.01 14.30
C SER A 255 28.75 0.08 13.07
N GLU A 256 28.03 -1.02 13.05
CA GLU A 256 28.04 -2.05 12.00
C GLU A 256 26.89 -1.87 10.99
N LEU A 257 25.92 -0.97 11.28
CA LEU A 257 24.68 -0.82 10.52
C LEU A 257 24.90 -0.60 9.01
N ARG A 258 25.84 0.26 8.66
CA ARG A 258 26.15 0.52 7.25
C ARG A 258 26.70 -0.70 6.52
N ASP A 259 27.65 -1.39 7.14
CA ASP A 259 28.30 -2.56 6.53
C ASP A 259 27.32 -3.75 6.46
N TYR A 260 26.45 -3.88 7.46
CA TYR A 260 25.35 -4.83 7.46
C TYR A 260 24.43 -4.62 6.25
N VAL A 261 23.91 -3.38 6.04
CA VAL A 261 23.05 -3.06 4.89
C VAL A 261 23.75 -3.35 3.57
N TYR A 262 25.04 -3.01 3.45
CA TYR A 262 25.80 -3.26 2.23
C TYR A 262 26.03 -4.76 1.98
N GLY A 263 26.16 -5.56 3.03
CA GLY A 263 26.18 -7.02 2.92
C GLY A 263 24.85 -7.59 2.42
N LYS A 264 23.73 -7.05 2.91
CA LYS A 264 22.37 -7.49 2.53
C LYS A 264 22.05 -7.26 1.04
N ILE A 265 22.65 -6.27 0.39
CA ILE A 265 22.49 -6.09 -1.07
C ILE A 265 22.96 -7.33 -1.82
N HIS A 266 24.16 -7.83 -1.52
CA HIS A 266 24.73 -8.99 -2.20
C HIS A 266 23.94 -10.27 -1.92
N GLU A 267 23.47 -10.45 -0.68
CA GLU A 267 22.63 -11.58 -0.32
C GLU A 267 21.31 -11.56 -1.12
N PHE A 268 20.65 -10.41 -1.20
CA PHE A 268 19.41 -10.26 -1.94
C PHE A 268 19.59 -10.47 -3.44
N GLU A 269 20.59 -9.84 -4.05
CA GLU A 269 20.88 -9.98 -5.49
C GLU A 269 21.21 -11.43 -5.87
N LYS A 270 21.98 -12.12 -5.01
CA LYS A 270 22.30 -13.54 -5.19
C LYS A 270 21.02 -14.41 -5.12
N ALA A 271 20.21 -14.23 -4.07
CA ALA A 271 18.97 -14.99 -3.91
C ALA A 271 17.99 -14.74 -5.07
N PHE A 272 17.89 -13.49 -5.52
CA PHE A 272 17.06 -13.13 -6.67
C PHE A 272 17.55 -13.82 -7.97
N ALA A 273 18.85 -13.86 -8.21
CA ALA A 273 19.42 -14.55 -9.37
C ALA A 273 19.18 -16.07 -9.31
N GLU A 274 19.30 -16.68 -8.12
CA GLU A 274 19.07 -18.12 -7.90
C GLU A 274 17.60 -18.52 -8.06
N ALA A 275 16.66 -17.59 -7.85
CA ALA A 275 15.22 -17.85 -7.99
C ALA A 275 14.78 -18.16 -9.42
N ASN A 276 15.60 -17.86 -10.42
CA ASN A 276 15.34 -18.15 -11.84
C ASN A 276 13.96 -17.68 -12.33
N ILE A 277 13.52 -16.50 -11.88
CA ILE A 277 12.27 -15.90 -12.37
C ILE A 277 12.41 -15.68 -13.88
N PRO A 278 11.40 -16.02 -14.71
CA PRO A 278 11.54 -16.03 -16.18
C PRO A 278 11.53 -14.63 -16.81
N LEU A 279 12.42 -13.75 -16.36
CA LEU A 279 12.56 -12.36 -16.79
C LEU A 279 13.38 -12.21 -18.09
N HIS A 280 14.27 -13.18 -18.37
CA HIS A 280 15.22 -13.13 -19.49
C HIS A 280 14.56 -13.14 -20.89
N LYS A 281 13.27 -13.45 -20.97
CA LYS A 281 12.49 -13.40 -22.22
C LYS A 281 11.95 -12.00 -22.52
N ASP A 282 12.02 -11.09 -21.56
CA ASP A 282 11.54 -9.73 -21.71
C ASP A 282 12.66 -8.79 -22.14
N ILE A 283 12.53 -8.18 -23.33
CA ILE A 283 13.55 -7.28 -23.89
C ILE A 283 13.99 -6.16 -22.91
N PRO A 284 13.10 -5.47 -22.18
CA PRO A 284 13.53 -4.47 -21.21
C PRO A 284 14.44 -5.02 -20.12
N TYR A 285 14.33 -6.30 -19.78
CA TYR A 285 15.11 -6.91 -18.70
C TYR A 285 16.58 -7.17 -19.08
N PHE A 286 16.96 -7.12 -20.36
CA PHE A 286 18.36 -7.12 -20.76
C PHE A 286 19.16 -5.96 -20.15
N PHE A 287 18.47 -4.87 -19.79
CA PHE A 287 19.07 -3.75 -19.09
C PHE A 287 19.00 -3.87 -17.56
N GLY A 288 18.52 -4.99 -17.04
CA GLY A 288 18.33 -5.21 -15.60
C GLY A 288 19.60 -4.99 -14.79
N ASP A 289 20.74 -5.52 -15.25
CA ASP A 289 22.03 -5.34 -14.57
C ASP A 289 22.51 -3.87 -14.55
N LEU A 290 22.28 -3.13 -15.63
CA LEU A 290 22.59 -1.71 -15.68
C LEU A 290 21.72 -0.93 -14.69
N ILE A 291 20.43 -1.26 -14.62
CA ILE A 291 19.48 -0.64 -13.70
C ILE A 291 19.88 -0.92 -12.25
N LYS A 292 20.25 -2.15 -11.92
CA LYS A 292 20.75 -2.53 -10.59
C LYS A 292 21.99 -1.74 -10.22
N ARG A 293 22.97 -1.60 -11.12
CA ARG A 293 24.17 -0.78 -10.89
C ARG A 293 23.85 0.68 -10.63
N ILE A 294 22.92 1.27 -11.40
CA ILE A 294 22.46 2.64 -11.20
C ILE A 294 21.72 2.75 -9.86
N SER A 295 20.85 1.80 -9.54
CA SER A 295 20.14 1.75 -8.26
C SER A 295 21.10 1.65 -7.08
N ASN A 296 22.10 0.78 -7.13
CA ASN A 296 23.12 0.67 -6.09
C ASN A 296 23.91 1.96 -5.93
N TRP A 297 24.33 2.58 -7.03
CA TRP A 297 25.01 3.87 -6.98
C TRP A 297 24.15 4.98 -6.36
N THR A 298 22.86 5.07 -6.74
CA THR A 298 21.92 6.04 -6.16
C THR A 298 21.64 5.72 -4.69
N GLY A 299 21.50 4.46 -4.33
CA GLY A 299 21.31 4.01 -2.95
C GLY A 299 22.50 4.40 -2.05
N TYR A 300 23.73 4.15 -2.49
CA TYR A 300 24.91 4.58 -1.74
C TYR A 300 25.02 6.10 -1.57
N LYS A 301 24.50 6.88 -2.53
CA LYS A 301 24.42 8.34 -2.41
C LYS A 301 23.30 8.83 -1.51
N THR A 302 22.18 8.12 -1.49
CA THR A 302 20.99 8.44 -0.68
C THR A 302 21.23 8.10 0.79
N PHE A 303 21.68 6.88 1.06
CA PHE A 303 21.85 6.31 2.39
C PHE A 303 23.34 6.37 2.79
N HIS A 304 23.84 7.57 3.01
CA HIS A 304 25.23 7.82 3.42
C HIS A 304 25.43 7.67 4.95
N ALA A 305 26.65 7.77 5.42
CA ALA A 305 27.00 7.52 6.82
C ALA A 305 26.20 8.34 7.84
N GLU A 306 25.91 9.62 7.54
CA GLU A 306 25.11 10.49 8.41
C GLU A 306 23.65 9.98 8.52
N PHE A 307 23.04 9.51 7.41
CA PHE A 307 21.73 8.87 7.45
C PHE A 307 21.71 7.69 8.43
N PHE A 308 22.67 6.78 8.32
CA PHE A 308 22.73 5.61 9.20
C PHE A 308 22.99 5.98 10.67
N ALA A 309 23.85 6.97 10.94
CA ALA A 309 24.10 7.44 12.29
C ALA A 309 22.85 7.99 12.96
N THR A 310 22.12 8.88 12.26
CA THR A 310 20.90 9.50 12.80
C THR A 310 19.77 8.46 12.97
N LEU A 311 19.59 7.57 12.00
CA LEU A 311 18.57 6.52 12.08
C LEU A 311 18.88 5.52 13.20
N ALA A 312 20.16 5.20 13.42
CA ALA A 312 20.56 4.31 14.51
C ALA A 312 20.14 4.85 15.88
N GLU A 313 20.29 6.16 16.13
CA GLU A 313 19.83 6.77 17.40
C GLU A 313 18.34 6.50 17.64
N GLU A 314 17.51 6.62 16.61
CA GLU A 314 16.06 6.45 16.70
C GLU A 314 15.66 4.98 16.89
N ILE A 315 16.21 4.07 16.08
CA ILE A 315 15.86 2.64 16.13
C ILE A 315 16.37 1.98 17.42
N TYR A 316 17.60 2.29 17.85
CA TYR A 316 18.19 1.66 19.02
C TYR A 316 17.65 2.20 20.37
N GLN A 317 16.98 3.36 20.35
CA GLN A 317 16.27 3.90 21.52
C GLN A 317 14.81 3.42 21.60
N ALA A 318 14.29 2.72 20.61
CA ALA A 318 12.93 2.19 20.62
C ALA A 318 12.72 1.28 21.84
N GLU A 319 11.53 1.31 22.43
CA GLU A 319 11.19 0.53 23.61
C GLU A 319 11.29 -0.98 23.34
N ARG A 320 10.68 -1.42 22.23
CA ARG A 320 10.67 -2.84 21.83
C ARG A 320 11.81 -3.14 20.85
N THR A 321 12.37 -4.34 20.96
CA THR A 321 13.44 -4.80 20.08
C THR A 321 12.91 -5.12 18.68
N SER A 322 11.75 -5.80 18.61
CA SER A 322 11.02 -6.00 17.36
C SER A 322 10.13 -4.80 17.06
N THR A 323 10.01 -4.42 15.80
CA THR A 323 9.22 -3.27 15.37
C THR A 323 8.28 -3.59 14.20
N PHE A 324 8.06 -4.87 13.93
CA PHE A 324 7.02 -5.36 13.02
C PHE A 324 6.70 -6.83 13.34
N ASP A 325 5.42 -7.21 13.23
CA ASP A 325 4.96 -8.55 13.61
C ASP A 325 4.76 -9.45 12.39
N PHE A 326 4.56 -8.88 11.23
CA PHE A 326 4.39 -9.60 9.96
C PHE A 326 5.04 -8.84 8.80
N LEU A 327 5.25 -9.52 7.70
CA LEU A 327 5.71 -8.95 6.44
C LEU A 327 4.49 -8.56 5.61
N GLY A 328 4.21 -7.27 5.47
CA GLY A 328 3.21 -6.76 4.55
C GLY A 328 3.82 -6.60 3.16
N LEU A 329 3.28 -7.29 2.16
CA LEU A 329 3.80 -7.28 0.79
C LEU A 329 2.71 -6.88 -0.20
N ASP A 330 3.02 -5.90 -1.06
CA ASP A 330 2.20 -5.47 -2.17
C ASP A 330 2.89 -5.90 -3.47
N TYR A 331 2.28 -6.86 -4.14
CA TYR A 331 2.88 -7.44 -5.32
C TYR A 331 2.10 -7.10 -6.58
N TYR A 332 2.77 -6.35 -7.48
CA TYR A 332 2.25 -5.98 -8.80
C TYR A 332 3.26 -6.37 -9.90
N ASP A 333 4.03 -5.40 -10.41
CA ASP A 333 5.19 -5.64 -11.29
C ASP A 333 6.46 -5.12 -10.60
N PRO A 334 7.10 -5.94 -9.74
CA PRO A 334 8.22 -5.50 -8.90
C PRO A 334 9.53 -5.32 -9.68
N PHE A 335 9.53 -5.63 -10.97
CA PHE A 335 10.76 -5.68 -11.78
C PHE A 335 11.03 -4.34 -12.44
N ALA A 336 12.00 -3.61 -11.89
CA ALA A 336 12.31 -2.23 -12.30
C ALA A 336 12.63 -2.07 -13.79
N ALA A 337 13.18 -3.10 -14.44
CA ALA A 337 13.42 -3.09 -15.88
C ALA A 337 12.12 -3.00 -16.70
N HIS A 338 10.98 -3.46 -16.17
CA HIS A 338 9.69 -3.36 -16.86
C HIS A 338 9.11 -1.95 -16.85
N ILE A 339 9.59 -1.07 -15.97
CA ILE A 339 9.19 0.33 -15.89
C ILE A 339 9.70 1.10 -17.12
N PHE A 340 10.84 0.70 -17.69
CA PHE A 340 11.42 1.35 -18.86
C PHE A 340 10.66 0.99 -20.14
N ARG A 341 9.82 1.90 -20.58
CA ARG A 341 9.00 1.76 -21.78
C ARG A 341 9.34 2.83 -22.79
N LEU A 342 9.37 2.42 -24.07
CA LEU A 342 9.48 3.40 -25.13
C LEU A 342 8.25 4.30 -25.10
N PRO A 343 8.44 5.63 -25.13
CA PRO A 343 7.34 6.58 -25.15
C PRO A 343 6.46 6.35 -26.39
N VAL A 344 5.15 6.39 -26.21
CA VAL A 344 4.18 6.26 -27.30
C VAL A 344 3.60 7.64 -27.60
N TRP A 345 4.06 8.26 -28.69
CA TRP A 345 3.74 9.63 -29.06
C TRP A 345 2.24 9.89 -29.33
N TRP A 346 1.50 8.87 -29.70
CA TRP A 346 0.05 8.97 -29.97
C TRP A 346 -0.83 8.74 -28.75
N ASP A 347 -0.26 8.62 -27.56
CA ASP A 347 -1.02 8.44 -26.35
C ASP A 347 -1.70 9.78 -25.97
N HIS A 348 -3.03 9.81 -26.07
CA HIS A 348 -3.81 11.04 -25.90
C HIS A 348 -3.69 11.68 -24.50
N GLU A 349 -3.35 10.88 -23.49
CA GLU A 349 -3.16 11.35 -22.09
C GLU A 349 -1.94 12.28 -21.94
N PHE A 350 -1.06 12.30 -22.92
CA PHE A 350 0.20 13.04 -22.86
C PHE A 350 0.23 14.27 -23.78
N LYS A 351 -0.81 14.53 -24.55
CA LYS A 351 -0.82 15.58 -25.59
C LYS A 351 -0.50 16.99 -25.09
N ASN A 352 -0.76 17.29 -23.81
CA ASN A 352 -0.58 18.62 -23.22
C ASN A 352 0.48 18.67 -22.11
N LYS A 353 1.32 17.64 -21.97
CA LYS A 353 2.35 17.58 -20.93
C LYS A 353 3.70 18.08 -21.45
N SER A 354 4.50 18.67 -20.56
CA SER A 354 5.92 18.95 -20.87
C SER A 354 6.67 17.64 -21.16
N LEU A 355 7.79 17.72 -21.91
CA LEU A 355 8.60 16.55 -22.24
C LEU A 355 9.01 15.75 -21.00
N ARG A 356 9.39 16.44 -19.92
CA ARG A 356 9.75 15.80 -18.64
C ARG A 356 8.54 15.09 -18.01
N ALA A 357 7.39 15.76 -17.92
CA ALA A 357 6.16 15.18 -17.37
C ALA A 357 5.67 14.00 -18.20
N TRP A 358 5.82 14.07 -19.53
CA TRP A 358 5.50 12.99 -20.43
C TRP A 358 6.43 11.79 -20.25
N LEU A 359 7.75 11.99 -20.17
CA LEU A 359 8.72 10.92 -19.88
C LEU A 359 8.42 10.27 -18.54
N MET A 360 8.23 11.06 -17.49
CA MET A 360 7.94 10.54 -16.16
C MET A 360 6.61 9.76 -16.12
N SER A 361 5.57 10.28 -16.73
CA SER A 361 4.29 9.58 -16.83
C SER A 361 4.38 8.26 -17.60
N ASN A 362 5.23 8.15 -18.60
CA ASN A 362 5.46 6.88 -19.29
C ASN A 362 6.15 5.85 -18.41
N ILE A 363 7.04 6.30 -17.53
CA ILE A 363 7.75 5.42 -16.60
C ILE A 363 6.83 4.96 -15.46
N THR A 364 5.95 5.82 -14.97
CA THR A 364 5.33 5.65 -13.66
C THR A 364 3.82 5.45 -13.65
N SER A 365 3.09 5.79 -14.71
CA SER A 365 1.61 5.81 -14.69
C SER A 365 0.91 4.85 -15.65
N LYS A 366 1.63 3.96 -16.31
CA LYS A 366 1.02 2.95 -17.21
C LYS A 366 0.81 1.61 -16.51
N TRP A 367 0.08 1.61 -15.44
CA TRP A 367 -0.15 0.42 -14.61
C TRP A 367 -0.86 -0.71 -15.38
N TRP A 368 -1.68 -0.38 -16.36
CA TRP A 368 -2.31 -1.36 -17.26
C TRP A 368 -1.34 -2.10 -18.20
N ASP A 369 -0.08 -1.66 -18.24
CA ASP A 369 0.98 -2.33 -19.01
C ASP A 369 1.93 -3.14 -18.12
N TRP A 370 1.74 -3.17 -16.80
CA TRP A 370 2.56 -3.98 -15.91
C TRP A 370 2.56 -5.45 -16.31
N ARG A 371 3.71 -6.08 -16.22
CA ARG A 371 3.84 -7.51 -16.52
C ARG A 371 3.18 -8.35 -15.45
N VAL A 372 2.61 -9.48 -15.85
CA VAL A 372 2.00 -10.45 -14.94
C VAL A 372 2.95 -11.63 -14.79
N LEU A 373 3.62 -11.71 -13.62
CA LEU A 373 4.63 -12.73 -13.31
C LEU A 373 4.35 -13.37 -11.95
N PRO A 374 3.40 -14.32 -11.88
CA PRO A 374 3.00 -14.94 -10.60
C PRO A 374 4.15 -15.64 -9.87
N ALA A 375 5.15 -16.19 -10.59
CA ALA A 375 6.32 -16.84 -10.00
C ALA A 375 7.15 -15.91 -9.09
N GLY A 376 7.17 -14.60 -9.37
CA GLY A 376 7.84 -13.62 -8.52
C GLY A 376 7.19 -13.48 -7.16
N LEU A 377 5.86 -13.58 -7.08
CA LEU A 377 5.12 -13.54 -5.82
C LEU A 377 5.66 -14.57 -4.81
N ARG A 378 5.89 -15.80 -5.28
CA ARG A 378 6.44 -16.85 -4.43
C ARG A 378 7.85 -16.52 -3.93
N PHE A 379 8.72 -15.98 -4.79
CA PHE A 379 10.06 -15.56 -4.40
C PHE A 379 10.02 -14.57 -3.23
N PHE A 380 9.24 -13.49 -3.35
CA PHE A 380 9.16 -12.48 -2.29
C PHE A 380 8.62 -13.06 -0.98
N CYS A 381 7.58 -13.89 -1.03
CA CYS A 381 7.03 -14.52 0.17
C CYS A 381 8.02 -15.46 0.85
N GLU A 382 8.62 -16.39 0.09
CA GLU A 382 9.52 -17.41 0.63
C GLU A 382 10.85 -16.80 1.11
N TYR A 383 11.47 -15.93 0.30
CA TYR A 383 12.75 -15.34 0.64
C TYR A 383 12.63 -14.38 1.83
N TYR A 384 11.61 -13.51 1.86
CA TYR A 384 11.45 -12.56 2.95
C TYR A 384 11.06 -13.29 4.24
N SER A 385 10.09 -14.18 4.23
CA SER A 385 9.71 -14.94 5.42
C SER A 385 10.93 -15.62 6.04
N LYS A 386 11.70 -16.36 5.25
CA LYS A 386 12.89 -17.05 5.69
C LYS A 386 13.99 -16.10 6.22
N ASP A 387 14.25 -14.99 5.52
CA ASP A 387 15.29 -14.02 5.93
C ASP A 387 14.93 -13.32 7.24
N TYR A 388 13.65 -13.20 7.57
CA TYR A 388 13.17 -12.61 8.83
C TYR A 388 12.69 -13.67 9.86
N GLY A 389 13.29 -14.86 9.88
CA GLY A 389 13.07 -15.88 10.92
C GLY A 389 11.70 -16.55 10.84
N ASP A 390 11.27 -16.91 9.63
CA ASP A 390 9.96 -17.50 9.31
C ASP A 390 8.79 -16.59 9.75
N ARG A 391 8.98 -15.27 9.65
CA ARG A 391 7.97 -14.29 10.01
C ARG A 391 6.73 -14.42 9.13
N PRO A 392 5.53 -14.29 9.72
CA PRO A 392 4.28 -14.37 8.96
C PRO A 392 4.20 -13.36 7.82
N VAL A 393 3.59 -13.75 6.71
CA VAL A 393 3.42 -12.93 5.52
C VAL A 393 1.96 -12.59 5.30
N LEU A 394 1.64 -11.33 5.11
CA LEU A 394 0.37 -10.85 4.59
C LEU A 394 0.60 -10.28 3.18
N LEU A 395 0.02 -10.91 2.18
CA LEU A 395 -0.11 -10.29 0.85
C LEU A 395 -1.21 -9.23 0.95
N ALA A 396 -0.79 -8.00 1.25
CA ALA A 396 -1.69 -6.91 1.60
C ALA A 396 -2.30 -6.24 0.37
N GLU A 397 -1.65 -6.38 -0.80
CA GLU A 397 -2.21 -5.97 -2.09
C GLU A 397 -1.67 -6.83 -3.23
N ASN A 398 -2.55 -7.18 -4.17
CA ASN A 398 -2.20 -7.74 -5.47
C ASN A 398 -3.36 -7.53 -6.44
N GLY A 399 -3.09 -7.00 -7.62
CA GLY A 399 -4.12 -6.69 -8.58
C GLY A 399 -3.58 -6.41 -9.98
N MET A 400 -4.48 -6.25 -10.93
CA MET A 400 -4.16 -5.94 -12.31
C MET A 400 -5.01 -4.76 -12.81
N ALA A 401 -4.36 -3.70 -13.29
CA ALA A 401 -5.05 -2.59 -13.90
C ALA A 401 -5.51 -2.90 -15.33
N LEU A 402 -6.72 -2.47 -15.64
CA LEU A 402 -7.18 -2.24 -17.01
C LEU A 402 -7.19 -0.72 -17.27
N ARG A 403 -7.03 -0.32 -18.53
CA ARG A 403 -7.07 1.09 -18.91
C ARG A 403 -8.50 1.51 -19.29
N ARG A 404 -8.97 2.60 -18.72
CA ARG A 404 -10.19 3.27 -19.19
C ARG A 404 -9.93 3.96 -20.53
N GLY A 405 -10.77 3.70 -21.52
CA GLY A 405 -10.81 4.41 -22.80
C GLY A 405 -11.57 5.74 -22.72
N THR A 406 -11.63 6.44 -23.86
CA THR A 406 -12.37 7.72 -23.99
C THR A 406 -13.88 7.54 -23.89
N ASP A 407 -14.37 6.36 -24.20
CA ASP A 407 -15.77 5.94 -24.10
C ASP A 407 -16.15 5.44 -22.69
N ASN A 408 -15.30 5.69 -21.70
CA ASN A 408 -15.43 5.23 -20.30
C ASN A 408 -15.38 3.70 -20.11
N ARG A 409 -15.21 2.92 -21.15
CA ARG A 409 -15.07 1.46 -21.09
C ARG A 409 -13.61 1.08 -20.86
N THR A 410 -13.36 -0.07 -20.26
CA THR A 410 -12.00 -0.60 -20.17
C THR A 410 -11.54 -1.19 -21.50
N THR A 411 -10.28 -0.98 -21.84
CA THR A 411 -9.64 -1.55 -23.02
C THR A 411 -8.91 -2.85 -22.65
N LEU A 412 -8.87 -3.79 -23.59
CA LEU A 412 -8.04 -4.99 -23.43
C LEU A 412 -6.56 -4.61 -23.33
N ARG A 413 -5.85 -5.31 -22.47
CA ARG A 413 -4.40 -5.22 -22.37
C ARG A 413 -3.73 -5.72 -23.64
N ARG A 414 -2.49 -5.29 -23.88
CA ARG A 414 -1.71 -5.76 -25.06
C ARG A 414 -1.45 -7.26 -25.05
N ASP A 415 -1.27 -7.84 -23.86
CA ASP A 415 -1.09 -9.29 -23.64
C ASP A 415 -2.41 -10.06 -23.63
N LYS A 416 -3.54 -9.37 -23.83
CA LYS A 416 -4.91 -9.90 -23.80
C LYS A 416 -5.30 -10.57 -22.47
N MET A 417 -4.50 -10.38 -21.43
CA MET A 417 -4.79 -10.90 -20.09
C MET A 417 -6.11 -10.30 -19.58
N THR A 418 -7.01 -11.16 -19.17
CA THR A 418 -8.26 -10.75 -18.49
C THR A 418 -8.07 -10.75 -16.98
N ARG A 419 -8.99 -10.08 -16.26
CA ARG A 419 -8.93 -10.06 -14.79
C ARG A 419 -9.15 -11.44 -14.19
N SER A 420 -10.07 -12.22 -14.74
CA SER A 420 -10.33 -13.59 -14.31
C SER A 420 -9.10 -14.50 -14.52
N GLU A 421 -8.39 -14.33 -15.62
CA GLU A 421 -7.15 -15.06 -15.86
C GLU A 421 -6.03 -14.68 -14.89
N PHE A 422 -5.85 -13.38 -14.65
CA PHE A 422 -4.94 -12.88 -13.61
C PHE A 422 -5.22 -13.51 -12.24
N LEU A 423 -6.48 -13.53 -11.83
CA LEU A 423 -6.91 -14.14 -10.56
C LEU A 423 -6.56 -15.63 -10.50
N ARG A 424 -6.84 -16.40 -11.56
CA ARG A 424 -6.50 -17.84 -11.61
C ARG A 424 -5.01 -18.08 -11.43
N LEU A 425 -4.17 -17.27 -12.07
CA LEU A 425 -2.72 -17.41 -11.99
C LEU A 425 -2.19 -17.08 -10.59
N HIS A 426 -2.65 -15.96 -9.99
CA HIS A 426 -2.14 -15.53 -8.68
C HIS A 426 -2.70 -16.35 -7.53
N VAL A 427 -3.99 -16.66 -7.50
CA VAL A 427 -4.57 -17.50 -6.45
C VAL A 427 -3.94 -18.90 -6.45
N LYS A 428 -3.61 -19.44 -7.63
CA LYS A 428 -2.84 -20.70 -7.72
C LYS A 428 -1.47 -20.60 -7.03
N GLU A 429 -0.73 -19.51 -7.24
CA GLU A 429 0.56 -19.32 -6.56
C GLU A 429 0.38 -19.06 -5.05
N VAL A 430 -0.64 -18.30 -4.65
CA VAL A 430 -0.97 -18.09 -3.23
C VAL A 430 -1.30 -19.42 -2.54
N THR A 431 -2.06 -20.29 -3.19
CA THR A 431 -2.37 -21.63 -2.67
C THR A 431 -1.09 -22.46 -2.49
N ARG A 432 -0.15 -22.42 -3.44
CA ARG A 432 1.15 -23.07 -3.33
C ARG A 432 2.00 -22.52 -2.17
N ILE A 433 1.99 -21.19 -1.97
CA ILE A 433 2.68 -20.55 -0.86
C ILE A 433 2.06 -21.01 0.47
N ALA A 434 0.73 -21.07 0.57
CA ALA A 434 0.03 -21.55 1.76
C ALA A 434 0.31 -23.04 2.06
N GLN A 435 0.65 -23.83 1.04
CA GLN A 435 1.07 -25.23 1.17
C GLN A 435 2.57 -25.39 1.47
N SER A 436 3.34 -24.32 1.42
CA SER A 436 4.78 -24.30 1.73
C SER A 436 5.02 -24.10 3.23
N LYS A 437 6.27 -23.84 3.60
CA LYS A 437 6.65 -23.51 4.99
C LYS A 437 6.41 -22.03 5.36
N VAL A 438 5.96 -21.21 4.43
CA VAL A 438 5.68 -19.79 4.68
C VAL A 438 4.43 -19.68 5.56
N PRO A 439 4.50 -19.06 6.74
CA PRO A 439 3.33 -18.81 7.57
C PRO A 439 2.49 -17.69 6.94
N LEU A 440 1.67 -18.02 5.96
CA LEU A 440 0.85 -17.08 5.22
C LEU A 440 -0.38 -16.68 6.04
N LEU A 441 -0.46 -15.41 6.46
CA LEU A 441 -1.62 -14.84 7.16
C LEU A 441 -2.82 -14.69 6.22
N GLY A 442 -2.57 -14.24 4.99
CA GLY A 442 -3.64 -14.04 4.04
C GLY A 442 -3.21 -13.42 2.72
N TYR A 443 -4.20 -13.32 1.85
CA TYR A 443 -4.13 -12.67 0.55
C TYR A 443 -5.30 -11.71 0.39
N LEU A 444 -4.99 -10.43 0.12
CA LEU A 444 -5.98 -9.38 -0.09
C LEU A 444 -5.85 -8.86 -1.52
N HIS A 445 -6.92 -9.01 -2.31
CA HIS A 445 -6.93 -8.52 -3.69
C HIS A 445 -7.16 -7.01 -3.74
N TRP A 446 -6.35 -6.29 -4.50
CA TRP A 446 -6.57 -4.89 -4.83
C TRP A 446 -7.34 -4.79 -6.15
N SER A 447 -8.60 -4.39 -6.14
CA SER A 447 -9.48 -3.94 -5.08
C SER A 447 -10.88 -4.53 -5.26
N LEU A 448 -11.76 -4.38 -4.27
CA LEU A 448 -13.14 -4.87 -4.39
C LEU A 448 -13.88 -4.23 -5.58
N PHE A 449 -13.74 -2.92 -5.74
CA PHE A 449 -14.37 -2.14 -6.82
C PHE A 449 -13.35 -1.18 -7.45
N ASP A 450 -13.65 -0.66 -8.63
CA ASP A 450 -12.87 0.42 -9.23
C ASP A 450 -12.85 1.64 -8.30
N ASN A 451 -11.70 2.29 -8.19
CA ASN A 451 -11.49 3.41 -7.28
C ASN A 451 -10.71 4.54 -7.94
N TYR A 452 -10.42 5.60 -7.19
CA TYR A 452 -9.59 6.72 -7.62
C TYR A 452 -8.11 6.36 -7.54
N GLU A 453 -7.43 6.29 -8.67
CA GLU A 453 -6.03 5.87 -8.74
C GLU A 453 -5.09 7.07 -8.92
N TRP A 454 -4.74 7.67 -7.79
CA TRP A 454 -3.70 8.69 -7.60
C TRP A 454 -3.68 9.77 -8.70
N GLY A 455 -4.76 10.50 -8.82
CA GLY A 455 -4.91 11.63 -9.75
C GLY A 455 -5.83 11.36 -10.93
N SER A 456 -6.38 10.15 -11.08
CA SER A 456 -7.32 9.83 -12.16
C SER A 456 -8.20 8.61 -11.87
N PHE A 457 -9.21 8.43 -12.72
CA PHE A 457 -10.00 7.19 -12.78
C PHE A 457 -9.62 6.33 -14.00
N THR A 458 -8.44 6.53 -14.57
CA THR A 458 -8.00 5.81 -15.79
C THR A 458 -7.59 4.36 -15.51
N PRO A 459 -6.76 4.06 -14.48
CA PRO A 459 -6.52 2.69 -14.08
C PRO A 459 -7.76 2.11 -13.38
N ARG A 460 -8.09 0.86 -13.68
CA ARG A 460 -9.24 0.14 -13.12
C ARG A 460 -8.78 -1.19 -12.58
N PHE A 461 -8.94 -1.41 -11.26
CA PHE A 461 -8.49 -2.60 -10.55
C PHE A 461 -9.63 -3.46 -10.00
N GLY A 462 -10.84 -2.92 -9.93
CA GLY A 462 -11.96 -3.51 -9.21
C GLY A 462 -12.38 -4.90 -9.69
N LEU A 463 -12.77 -5.75 -8.74
CA LEU A 463 -13.55 -6.96 -9.04
C LEU A 463 -14.95 -6.58 -9.55
N PHE A 464 -15.49 -5.49 -9.02
CA PHE A 464 -16.68 -4.82 -9.55
C PHE A 464 -16.27 -3.56 -10.29
N SER A 465 -16.77 -3.39 -11.51
CA SER A 465 -16.53 -2.19 -12.29
C SER A 465 -17.45 -1.05 -11.86
N ILE A 466 -17.02 0.20 -12.02
CA ILE A 466 -17.84 1.39 -11.79
C ILE A 466 -17.86 2.25 -13.06
N ASP A 467 -19.06 2.59 -13.53
CA ASP A 467 -19.25 3.59 -14.57
C ASP A 467 -19.41 4.98 -13.95
N TYR A 468 -18.29 5.67 -13.76
CA TYR A 468 -18.27 7.01 -13.14
C TYR A 468 -18.97 8.12 -13.96
N GLN A 469 -19.49 7.84 -15.15
CA GLN A 469 -20.34 8.76 -15.87
C GLN A 469 -21.82 8.66 -15.45
N SER A 470 -22.23 7.47 -15.00
CA SER A 470 -23.60 7.19 -14.55
C SER A 470 -23.78 7.16 -13.04
N GLY A 471 -22.69 7.11 -12.26
CA GLY A 471 -22.75 7.08 -10.80
C GLY A 471 -21.66 6.22 -10.18
N THR A 472 -21.97 5.61 -9.03
CA THR A 472 -21.04 4.77 -8.26
C THR A 472 -21.52 3.33 -8.10
N ASP A 473 -22.47 2.87 -8.93
CA ASP A 473 -22.99 1.50 -8.85
C ASP A 473 -21.94 0.46 -9.22
N ARG A 474 -21.93 -0.65 -8.48
CA ARG A 474 -21.01 -1.78 -8.68
C ARG A 474 -21.60 -2.70 -9.75
N LEU A 475 -20.93 -2.75 -10.90
CA LEU A 475 -21.29 -3.61 -12.02
C LEU A 475 -20.62 -4.98 -11.84
N GLU A 476 -21.41 -6.05 -11.80
CA GLU A 476 -20.91 -7.42 -11.63
C GLU A 476 -20.19 -7.94 -12.88
N THR A 477 -20.62 -7.50 -14.05
CA THR A 477 -20.03 -7.86 -15.32
C THR A 477 -19.16 -6.70 -15.82
N ASP A 478 -17.91 -6.98 -16.11
CA ASP A 478 -17.00 -6.00 -16.66
C ASP A 478 -17.27 -5.72 -18.16
N HIS A 479 -16.56 -4.77 -18.74
CA HIS A 479 -16.72 -4.39 -20.14
C HIS A 479 -16.30 -5.46 -21.17
N HIS A 480 -15.69 -6.57 -20.69
CA HIS A 480 -15.28 -7.71 -21.52
C HIS A 480 -16.22 -8.91 -21.36
N GLY A 481 -17.31 -8.74 -20.61
CA GLY A 481 -18.31 -9.80 -20.39
C GLY A 481 -17.91 -10.80 -19.30
N GLU A 482 -16.84 -10.51 -18.51
CA GLU A 482 -16.42 -11.35 -17.39
C GLU A 482 -17.06 -10.92 -16.08
N ARG A 483 -17.07 -11.84 -15.11
CA ARG A 483 -17.54 -11.63 -13.73
C ARG A 483 -16.40 -11.93 -12.74
N PRO A 484 -15.43 -11.01 -12.58
CA PRO A 484 -14.22 -11.27 -11.82
C PRO A 484 -14.49 -11.61 -10.34
N ALA A 485 -15.51 -10.99 -9.72
CA ALA A 485 -15.92 -11.27 -8.35
C ALA A 485 -16.35 -12.73 -8.16
N ILE A 486 -17.14 -13.27 -9.09
CA ILE A 486 -17.55 -14.67 -9.06
C ILE A 486 -16.35 -15.60 -9.29
N THR A 487 -15.48 -15.26 -10.25
CA THR A 487 -14.25 -16.03 -10.48
C THR A 487 -13.41 -16.09 -9.20
N TYR A 488 -13.25 -14.95 -8.50
CA TYR A 488 -12.46 -14.91 -7.27
C TYR A 488 -13.10 -15.75 -6.16
N ALA A 489 -14.41 -15.66 -5.97
CA ALA A 489 -15.15 -16.49 -5.00
C ALA A 489 -14.94 -17.99 -5.24
N GLN A 490 -15.10 -18.45 -6.48
CA GLN A 490 -14.88 -19.86 -6.85
C GLN A 490 -13.45 -20.33 -6.62
N LEU A 491 -12.46 -19.46 -6.90
CA LEU A 491 -11.06 -19.78 -6.67
C LEU A 491 -10.74 -19.89 -5.18
N ILE A 492 -11.34 -19.04 -4.33
CA ILE A 492 -11.18 -19.11 -2.87
C ILE A 492 -11.76 -20.42 -2.33
N GLU A 493 -12.95 -20.79 -2.77
CA GLU A 493 -13.61 -22.06 -2.37
C GLU A 493 -12.70 -23.24 -2.71
N THR A 494 -12.25 -23.32 -3.96
CA THR A 494 -11.34 -24.37 -4.42
C THR A 494 -10.02 -24.38 -3.62
N ALA A 495 -9.45 -23.22 -3.33
CA ALA A 495 -8.22 -23.11 -2.54
C ALA A 495 -8.41 -23.61 -1.10
N ARG A 496 -9.55 -23.28 -0.47
CA ARG A 496 -9.89 -23.78 0.88
C ARG A 496 -10.04 -25.29 0.93
N GLU A 497 -10.69 -25.89 -0.07
CA GLU A 497 -10.82 -27.33 -0.19
C GLU A 497 -9.45 -28.01 -0.32
N GLN A 498 -8.58 -27.46 -1.15
CA GLN A 498 -7.20 -27.97 -1.34
C GLN A 498 -6.36 -27.87 -0.06
N LEU A 499 -6.51 -26.79 0.71
CA LEU A 499 -5.78 -26.59 1.97
C LEU A 499 -6.33 -27.49 3.09
N SER A 500 -7.64 -27.71 3.17
CA SER A 500 -8.27 -28.57 4.17
C SER A 500 -8.04 -30.08 3.93
N SER A 501 -7.76 -30.47 2.69
CA SER A 501 -7.52 -31.89 2.33
C SER A 501 -6.08 -32.36 2.61
N GLN A 502 -5.17 -31.49 3.03
CA GLN A 502 -3.82 -31.88 3.42
C GLN A 502 -3.79 -32.41 4.87
N PRO A 503 -3.27 -33.61 5.13
CA PRO A 503 -3.13 -34.12 6.50
C PRO A 503 -2.00 -33.33 7.19
N GLY A 504 -2.36 -32.48 8.16
CA GLY A 504 -1.42 -31.89 9.12
C GLY A 504 -1.14 -30.39 9.00
N CYS A 505 -2.15 -29.58 8.70
CA CYS A 505 -2.12 -28.14 9.05
C CYS A 505 -2.91 -27.88 10.31
#